data_456b51736ea5036188aa43799f7b6a7c
#
_entry.id   456b51736ea5036188aa43799f7b6a7c
#
_cell.length_a   1.000
_cell.length_b   1.000
_cell.length_c   1.000
_cell.angle_alpha   90.00
_cell.angle_beta   90.00
_cell.angle_gamma   90.00
#
_symmetry.space_group_name_H-M   'P 1'
#
loop_
_entity.id
_entity.type
_entity.pdbx_description
1 polymer ?
#
loop_
_entity_poly.entity_id
_entity_poly.type
_entity_poly.pdbx_seq_one_letter_code
_entity_poly.pdbx_strand_id
1 'polypeptide(L)'
;MTANPLFRWLRPTDIEKVSVLQLIARDAVEGATGGIHRSRHVGASVDFKEHRPYVHGDEIRSIDWKLFGKTDRLYIRQYEDETSVRAMLVVDQSGSMNYSGTRSRELTKHDYAIRLASCLAYLLVSQQDSVGLVTFDTAIRKHIPPRSRPNHLRLVLETLAGAECRGETELGTVLHQLLSLCRKRGIVMVLSDCFGNVSELFKSLSMLRANNQEVLLFQIIDDDEVDFPFQNRTLFRSLELTEQQLLVDPVSLRESYLRKFAMHQESIQGGCKQNRIDWIPVRTSEAFSSVLATYIARRGQA
;
A
#
# COMPACT_ATOMS: atom_id res chain seq x y z
N MET A 1 -9.66 19.34 26.08
CA MET A 1 -10.27 18.39 25.13
C MET A 1 -9.12 17.67 24.46
N THR A 2 -8.79 16.47 24.88
CA THR A 2 -7.73 15.67 24.29
C THR A 2 -8.17 15.23 22.90
N ALA A 3 -7.51 15.75 21.86
CA ALA A 3 -7.77 15.34 20.49
C ALA A 3 -7.65 13.81 20.39
N ASN A 4 -8.66 13.17 19.85
CA ASN A 4 -8.69 11.71 19.66
C ASN A 4 -7.48 11.33 18.78
N PRO A 5 -6.52 10.50 19.27
CA PRO A 5 -5.30 10.16 18.54
C PRO A 5 -5.57 9.51 17.17
N LEU A 6 -6.77 8.95 16.96
CA LEU A 6 -7.21 8.42 15.65
C LEU A 6 -7.23 9.47 14.53
N PHE A 7 -7.42 10.75 14.86
CA PHE A 7 -7.55 11.82 13.87
C PHE A 7 -6.27 12.64 13.69
N ARG A 8 -5.20 12.30 14.36
CA ARG A 8 -3.93 13.03 14.21
C ARG A 8 -3.43 13.02 12.76
N TRP A 9 -3.65 11.91 12.05
CA TRP A 9 -3.18 11.69 10.69
C TRP A 9 -4.29 11.61 9.64
N LEU A 10 -5.57 11.54 10.06
CA LEU A 10 -6.74 11.62 9.20
C LEU A 10 -7.47 12.92 9.49
N ARG A 11 -7.54 13.81 8.51
CA ARG A 11 -8.42 14.97 8.60
C ARG A 11 -9.87 14.51 8.39
N PRO A 12 -10.86 15.11 9.06
CA PRO A 12 -12.28 14.82 8.81
C PRO A 12 -12.65 14.91 7.31
N THR A 13 -12.08 15.89 6.61
CA THR A 13 -12.24 16.09 5.16
C THR A 13 -11.69 14.96 4.32
N ASP A 14 -10.62 14.27 4.76
CA ASP A 14 -10.03 13.15 4.03
C ASP A 14 -10.88 11.89 4.20
N ILE A 15 -11.45 11.67 5.39
CA ILE A 15 -12.41 10.59 5.65
C ILE A 15 -13.67 10.77 4.82
N GLU A 16 -14.22 11.99 4.76
CA GLU A 16 -15.39 12.31 3.94
C GLU A 16 -15.12 12.05 2.46
N LYS A 17 -13.99 12.54 1.93
CA LYS A 17 -13.59 12.29 0.55
C LYS A 17 -13.38 10.81 0.24
N VAL A 18 -12.79 10.04 1.14
CA VAL A 18 -12.63 8.58 0.99
C VAL A 18 -13.99 7.90 0.94
N SER A 19 -14.94 8.32 1.77
CA SER A 19 -16.31 7.80 1.77
C SER A 19 -17.03 8.08 0.45
N VAL A 20 -16.87 9.28 -0.11
CA VAL A 20 -17.43 9.64 -1.43
C VAL A 20 -16.79 8.81 -2.54
N LEU A 21 -15.46 8.64 -2.53
CA LEU A 21 -14.77 7.80 -3.51
C LEU A 21 -15.16 6.33 -3.42
N GLN A 22 -15.41 5.84 -2.21
CA GLN A 22 -15.91 4.48 -2.00
C GLN A 22 -17.31 4.29 -2.64
N LEU A 23 -18.20 5.25 -2.48
CA LEU A 23 -19.52 5.25 -3.12
C LEU A 23 -19.39 5.23 -4.65
N ILE A 24 -18.57 6.13 -5.21
CA ILE A 24 -18.32 6.18 -6.67
C ILE A 24 -17.75 4.85 -7.18
N ALA A 25 -16.78 4.27 -6.44
CA ALA A 25 -16.20 2.99 -6.82
C ALA A 25 -17.22 1.86 -6.77
N ARG A 26 -18.08 1.84 -5.75
CA ARG A 26 -19.16 0.86 -5.61
C ARG A 26 -20.14 0.97 -6.78
N ASP A 27 -20.62 2.18 -7.07
CA ASP A 27 -21.56 2.42 -8.17
C ASP A 27 -20.96 2.04 -9.53
N ALA A 28 -19.66 2.36 -9.75
CA ALA A 28 -18.95 1.98 -10.97
C ALA A 28 -18.80 0.45 -11.11
N VAL A 29 -18.52 -0.25 -10.02
CA VAL A 29 -18.42 -1.72 -10.00
C VAL A 29 -19.79 -2.36 -10.17
N GLU A 30 -20.81 -1.89 -9.47
CA GLU A 30 -22.20 -2.39 -9.60
C GLU A 30 -22.75 -2.14 -11.02
N GLY A 31 -22.46 -0.98 -11.62
CA GLY A 31 -22.83 -0.67 -13.01
C GLY A 31 -22.09 -1.51 -14.05
N ALA A 32 -20.84 -1.84 -13.81
CA ALA A 32 -20.03 -2.70 -14.69
C ALA A 32 -20.38 -4.20 -14.52
N THR A 33 -20.81 -4.63 -13.32
CA THR A 33 -21.16 -6.03 -13.03
C THR A 33 -22.62 -6.36 -13.34
N GLY A 34 -23.46 -5.37 -13.59
CA GLY A 34 -24.85 -5.56 -14.02
C GLY A 34 -25.02 -6.36 -15.35
N GLY A 35 -23.94 -6.72 -16.01
CA GLY A 35 -23.91 -7.55 -17.22
C GLY A 35 -23.04 -8.79 -17.19
N ILE A 36 -22.10 -8.95 -16.24
CA ILE A 36 -21.15 -10.09 -16.28
C ILE A 36 -20.77 -10.52 -14.85
N HIS A 37 -21.50 -11.45 -14.28
CA HIS A 37 -21.03 -12.26 -13.16
C HIS A 37 -19.86 -13.15 -13.60
N ARG A 38 -18.66 -12.63 -13.52
CA ARG A 38 -17.44 -13.44 -13.47
C ARG A 38 -16.37 -12.69 -12.69
N SER A 39 -16.35 -12.90 -11.38
CA SER A 39 -15.18 -12.62 -10.59
C SER A 39 -14.06 -13.54 -11.07
N ARG A 40 -13.03 -12.99 -11.69
CA ARG A 40 -11.81 -13.69 -12.10
C ARG A 40 -10.86 -13.98 -10.93
N HIS A 41 -11.39 -14.07 -9.73
CA HIS A 41 -10.60 -14.35 -8.54
C HIS A 41 -10.97 -15.73 -7.99
N VAL A 42 -10.68 -16.78 -8.77
CA VAL A 42 -10.63 -18.15 -8.27
C VAL A 42 -9.25 -18.39 -7.70
N GLY A 43 -9.13 -18.14 -6.42
CA GLY A 43 -7.95 -18.47 -5.61
C GLY A 43 -8.46 -18.79 -4.22
N ALA A 44 -9.10 -19.95 -4.10
CA ALA A 44 -9.82 -20.41 -2.93
C ALA A 44 -8.95 -20.46 -1.68
N SER A 45 -9.11 -19.49 -0.78
CA SER A 45 -9.19 -19.81 0.63
C SER A 45 -10.66 -19.88 0.97
N VAL A 46 -11.19 -21.09 0.94
CA VAL A 46 -12.59 -21.36 1.22
C VAL A 46 -12.67 -21.59 2.73
N ASP A 47 -13.08 -20.59 3.51
CA ASP A 47 -13.32 -20.79 4.93
C ASP A 47 -14.70 -21.39 5.13
N PHE A 48 -14.77 -22.41 5.99
CA PHE A 48 -16.02 -23.08 6.35
C PHE A 48 -16.95 -22.08 7.05
N LYS A 49 -18.15 -21.87 6.50
CA LYS A 49 -19.16 -20.98 7.09
C LYS A 49 -20.10 -21.72 8.05
N GLU A 50 -20.84 -22.67 7.53
CA GLU A 50 -21.84 -23.42 8.28
C GLU A 50 -22.22 -24.74 7.60
N HIS A 51 -22.94 -25.58 8.33
CA HIS A 51 -23.61 -26.75 7.76
C HIS A 51 -25.07 -26.39 7.43
N ARG A 52 -25.46 -26.49 6.17
CA ARG A 52 -26.86 -26.39 5.72
C ARG A 52 -27.42 -27.79 5.46
N PRO A 53 -28.68 -28.08 5.83
CA PRO A 53 -29.33 -29.33 5.43
C PRO A 53 -29.28 -29.49 3.89
N TYR A 54 -28.98 -30.70 3.43
CA TYR A 54 -29.02 -31.06 2.02
C TYR A 54 -30.42 -30.88 1.43
N VAL A 55 -30.52 -30.28 0.27
CA VAL A 55 -31.74 -30.16 -0.52
C VAL A 55 -31.52 -30.88 -1.86
N HIS A 56 -32.54 -31.54 -2.37
CA HIS A 56 -32.44 -32.26 -3.64
C HIS A 56 -32.05 -31.32 -4.78
N GLY A 57 -30.91 -31.64 -5.45
CA GLY A 57 -30.27 -30.77 -6.44
C GLY A 57 -28.92 -30.16 -6.01
N ASP A 58 -28.57 -30.27 -4.74
CA ASP A 58 -27.26 -29.87 -4.26
C ASP A 58 -26.15 -30.84 -4.72
N GLU A 59 -24.94 -30.33 -4.88
CA GLU A 59 -23.80 -31.13 -5.32
C GLU A 59 -23.38 -32.15 -4.25
N ILE A 60 -23.44 -33.43 -4.58
CA ILE A 60 -23.16 -34.56 -3.66
C ILE A 60 -21.74 -34.50 -3.07
N ARG A 61 -20.79 -33.90 -3.82
CA ARG A 61 -19.40 -33.72 -3.36
C ARG A 61 -19.25 -32.78 -2.15
N SER A 62 -20.24 -31.90 -1.95
CA SER A 62 -20.27 -30.94 -0.87
C SER A 62 -20.84 -31.50 0.43
N ILE A 63 -21.30 -32.76 0.43
CA ILE A 63 -21.86 -33.43 1.61
C ILE A 63 -20.75 -33.70 2.65
N ASP A 64 -21.05 -33.36 3.91
CA ASP A 64 -20.16 -33.72 5.04
C ASP A 64 -20.46 -35.14 5.53
N TRP A 65 -19.77 -36.11 4.95
CA TRP A 65 -19.86 -37.51 5.32
C TRP A 65 -19.47 -37.81 6.77
N LYS A 66 -18.59 -36.97 7.39
CA LYS A 66 -18.24 -37.09 8.81
C LYS A 66 -19.42 -36.70 9.72
N LEU A 67 -20.12 -35.65 9.34
CA LEU A 67 -21.30 -35.21 10.10
C LEU A 67 -22.48 -36.16 9.90
N PHE A 68 -22.65 -36.68 8.67
CA PHE A 68 -23.64 -37.72 8.39
C PHE A 68 -23.43 -38.94 9.28
N GLY A 69 -22.21 -39.45 9.40
CA GLY A 69 -21.89 -40.59 10.28
C GLY A 69 -22.14 -40.37 11.77
N LYS A 70 -22.35 -39.12 12.23
CA LYS A 70 -22.66 -38.78 13.63
C LYS A 70 -24.11 -38.45 13.87
N THR A 71 -24.82 -37.94 12.88
CA THR A 71 -26.16 -37.34 13.05
C THR A 71 -27.23 -38.03 12.24
N ASP A 72 -26.86 -38.94 11.33
CA ASP A 72 -27.73 -39.62 10.35
C ASP A 72 -28.57 -38.66 9.49
N ARG A 73 -28.08 -37.41 9.33
CA ARG A 73 -28.66 -36.35 8.51
C ARG A 73 -27.70 -35.84 7.50
N LEU A 74 -28.14 -35.60 6.28
CA LEU A 74 -27.31 -35.05 5.21
C LEU A 74 -27.16 -33.52 5.38
N TYR A 75 -25.95 -33.09 5.50
CA TYR A 75 -25.56 -31.66 5.51
C TYR A 75 -24.52 -31.40 4.44
N ILE A 76 -24.63 -30.27 3.77
CA ILE A 76 -23.58 -29.72 2.92
C ILE A 76 -22.76 -28.71 3.69
N ARG A 77 -21.45 -28.74 3.42
CA ARG A 77 -20.55 -27.70 3.88
C ARG A 77 -20.76 -26.49 3.01
N GLN A 78 -21.33 -25.43 3.56
CA GLN A 78 -21.29 -24.13 2.93
C GLN A 78 -19.96 -23.49 3.23
N TYR A 79 -19.32 -23.08 2.17
CA TYR A 79 -18.10 -22.30 2.23
C TYR A 79 -18.44 -20.88 1.79
N GLU A 80 -17.90 -19.91 2.50
CA GLU A 80 -17.94 -18.52 2.06
C GLU A 80 -16.68 -18.27 1.26
N ASP A 81 -16.82 -17.87 0.01
CA ASP A 81 -15.67 -17.34 -0.73
C ASP A 81 -15.21 -16.11 0.03
N GLU A 82 -14.03 -16.19 0.65
CA GLU A 82 -13.39 -15.00 1.23
C GLU A 82 -13.02 -14.08 0.07
N THR A 83 -13.98 -13.27 -0.38
CA THR A 83 -13.75 -12.20 -1.37
C THR A 83 -12.92 -11.07 -0.78
N SER A 84 -12.61 -11.11 0.53
CA SER A 84 -11.83 -10.10 1.20
C SER A 84 -10.37 -10.17 0.76
N VAL A 85 -9.90 -9.07 0.21
CA VAL A 85 -8.49 -8.90 -0.19
C VAL A 85 -7.62 -8.77 1.05
N ARG A 86 -6.44 -9.38 1.02
CA ARG A 86 -5.41 -9.23 2.04
C ARG A 86 -4.40 -8.20 1.57
N ALA A 87 -4.43 -7.02 2.14
CA ALA A 87 -3.49 -5.96 1.82
C ALA A 87 -2.40 -5.81 2.89
N MET A 88 -1.16 -5.65 2.47
CA MET A 88 -0.02 -5.31 3.32
C MET A 88 0.48 -3.92 2.92
N LEU A 89 0.31 -2.95 3.79
CA LEU A 89 0.90 -1.62 3.65
C LEU A 89 2.35 -1.68 4.12
N VAL A 90 3.28 -1.22 3.29
CA VAL A 90 4.73 -1.23 3.55
C VAL A 90 5.21 0.20 3.47
N VAL A 91 5.49 0.82 4.63
CA VAL A 91 5.75 2.26 4.75
C VAL A 91 7.21 2.50 5.11
N ASP A 92 7.88 3.24 4.27
CA ASP A 92 9.27 3.65 4.43
C ASP A 92 9.41 4.72 5.51
N GLN A 93 10.37 4.52 6.42
CA GLN A 93 10.73 5.42 7.52
C GLN A 93 12.20 5.84 7.45
N SER A 94 12.84 5.71 6.28
CA SER A 94 14.22 6.16 6.08
C SER A 94 14.38 7.66 6.28
N GLY A 95 15.61 8.10 6.49
CA GLY A 95 15.94 9.50 6.66
C GLY A 95 15.55 10.37 5.46
N SER A 96 15.66 9.86 4.23
CA SER A 96 15.28 10.55 3.00
C SER A 96 13.80 10.92 2.96
N MET A 97 12.94 10.13 3.62
CA MET A 97 11.51 10.41 3.76
C MET A 97 11.21 11.62 4.67
N ASN A 98 12.15 12.09 5.47
CA ASN A 98 12.00 13.28 6.32
C ASN A 98 12.20 14.61 5.56
N TYR A 99 12.28 14.55 4.24
CA TYR A 99 12.39 15.75 3.42
C TYR A 99 11.03 16.47 3.31
N SER A 100 11.08 17.80 3.44
CA SER A 100 9.96 18.71 3.17
C SER A 100 10.46 19.84 2.28
N GLY A 101 9.91 19.95 1.10
CA GLY A 101 10.26 20.96 0.13
C GLY A 101 9.66 22.34 0.42
N THR A 102 9.99 23.31 -0.44
CA THR A 102 9.56 24.70 -0.28
C THR A 102 8.05 24.87 -0.49
N ARG A 103 7.42 24.02 -1.29
CA ARG A 103 5.98 24.04 -1.60
C ARG A 103 5.15 23.23 -0.60
N SER A 104 5.74 22.19 -0.03
CA SER A 104 5.07 21.28 0.93
C SER A 104 5.50 21.56 2.38
N ARG A 105 5.69 22.85 2.75
CA ARG A 105 6.23 23.30 4.04
C ARG A 105 5.60 22.69 5.29
N GLU A 106 4.41 22.15 5.17
CA GLU A 106 3.66 21.55 6.29
C GLU A 106 3.78 20.03 6.36
N LEU A 107 4.28 19.36 5.30
CA LEU A 107 4.30 17.91 5.19
C LEU A 107 5.65 17.43 4.68
N THR A 108 6.29 16.54 5.43
CA THR A 108 7.39 15.72 4.92
C THR A 108 6.86 14.64 3.97
N LYS A 109 7.72 14.02 3.15
CA LYS A 109 7.37 12.82 2.38
C LYS A 109 6.81 11.72 3.30
N HIS A 110 7.39 11.57 4.49
CA HIS A 110 6.93 10.62 5.52
C HIS A 110 5.53 10.95 6.03
N ASP A 111 5.26 12.21 6.39
CA ASP A 111 3.91 12.62 6.82
C ASP A 111 2.88 12.35 5.73
N TYR A 112 3.25 12.61 4.48
CA TYR A 112 2.40 12.32 3.33
C TYR A 112 2.14 10.82 3.20
N ALA A 113 3.20 9.98 3.27
CA ALA A 113 3.10 8.53 3.19
C ALA A 113 2.21 7.96 4.31
N ILE A 114 2.37 8.44 5.56
CA ILE A 114 1.53 8.03 6.69
C ILE A 114 0.06 8.38 6.45
N ARG A 115 -0.23 9.59 5.98
CA ARG A 115 -1.61 10.01 5.69
C ARG A 115 -2.21 9.18 4.56
N LEU A 116 -1.48 8.94 3.48
CA LEU A 116 -1.92 8.10 2.38
C LEU A 116 -2.14 6.65 2.83
N ALA A 117 -1.21 6.07 3.59
CA ALA A 117 -1.36 4.72 4.17
C ALA A 117 -2.59 4.63 5.09
N SER A 118 -2.85 5.67 5.89
CA SER A 118 -4.03 5.74 6.77
C SER A 118 -5.34 5.79 5.96
N CYS A 119 -5.37 6.56 4.88
CA CYS A 119 -6.53 6.60 3.98
C CYS A 119 -6.76 5.26 3.27
N LEU A 120 -5.69 4.62 2.79
CA LEU A 120 -5.77 3.28 2.18
C LEU A 120 -6.25 2.23 3.19
N ALA A 121 -5.72 2.25 4.43
CA ALA A 121 -6.16 1.35 5.49
C ALA A 121 -7.64 1.53 5.80
N TYR A 122 -8.10 2.79 5.92
CA TYR A 122 -9.51 3.09 6.16
C TYR A 122 -10.40 2.60 5.01
N LEU A 123 -10.03 2.89 3.77
CA LEU A 123 -10.76 2.47 2.58
C LEU A 123 -10.91 0.93 2.54
N LEU A 124 -9.82 0.20 2.69
CA LEU A 124 -9.80 -1.27 2.63
C LEU A 124 -10.63 -1.90 3.76
N VAL A 125 -10.49 -1.43 5.01
CA VAL A 125 -11.28 -1.96 6.14
C VAL A 125 -12.76 -1.64 5.97
N SER A 126 -13.12 -0.48 5.40
CA SER A 126 -14.54 -0.17 5.12
C SER A 126 -15.13 -1.04 4.01
N GLN A 127 -14.29 -1.61 3.15
CA GLN A 127 -14.67 -2.63 2.15
C GLN A 127 -14.62 -4.07 2.72
N GLN A 128 -14.43 -4.24 4.04
CA GLN A 128 -14.26 -5.53 4.71
C GLN A 128 -12.99 -6.28 4.28
N ASP A 129 -12.03 -5.63 3.63
CA ASP A 129 -10.73 -6.16 3.30
C ASP A 129 -9.82 -6.24 4.54
N SER A 130 -8.89 -7.19 4.53
CA SER A 130 -7.91 -7.36 5.61
C SER A 130 -6.68 -6.49 5.36
N VAL A 131 -6.31 -5.64 6.33
CA VAL A 131 -5.16 -4.75 6.23
C VAL A 131 -4.10 -5.11 7.25
N GLY A 132 -2.86 -5.25 6.81
CA GLY A 132 -1.66 -5.34 7.62
C GLY A 132 -0.76 -4.13 7.41
N LEU A 133 0.23 -3.98 8.27
CA LEU A 133 1.22 -2.91 8.19
C LEU A 133 2.62 -3.45 8.44
N VAL A 134 3.56 -3.00 7.64
CA VAL A 134 4.99 -3.09 7.91
C VAL A 134 5.57 -1.68 7.82
N THR A 135 6.32 -1.27 8.82
CA THR A 135 7.15 -0.07 8.75
C THR A 135 8.62 -0.48 8.78
N PHE A 136 9.44 0.21 8.03
CA PHE A 136 10.84 -0.16 7.85
C PHE A 136 11.75 1.05 7.59
N ASP A 137 13.03 0.84 7.85
CA ASP A 137 14.17 1.64 7.37
C ASP A 137 15.24 0.67 6.81
N THR A 138 16.33 0.44 7.50
CA THR A 138 17.32 -0.62 7.19
C THR A 138 16.80 -2.04 7.53
N ALA A 139 15.75 -2.12 8.37
CA ALA A 139 15.12 -3.37 8.79
C ALA A 139 13.63 -3.16 9.04
N ILE A 140 12.87 -4.26 9.17
CA ILE A 140 11.48 -4.20 9.59
C ILE A 140 11.42 -3.70 11.04
N ARG A 141 10.74 -2.57 11.27
CA ARG A 141 10.57 -1.94 12.58
C ARG A 141 9.30 -2.42 13.28
N LYS A 142 8.19 -2.47 12.54
CA LYS A 142 6.92 -2.97 13.04
C LYS A 142 6.29 -3.87 11.98
N HIS A 143 5.61 -4.91 12.46
CA HIS A 143 4.81 -5.80 11.63
C HIS A 143 3.47 -6.06 12.30
N ILE A 144 2.39 -5.72 11.61
CA ILE A 144 1.01 -6.00 12.01
C ILE A 144 0.41 -6.90 10.93
N PRO A 145 0.03 -8.15 11.26
CA PRO A 145 -0.54 -9.07 10.27
C PRO A 145 -1.91 -8.60 9.78
N PRO A 146 -2.29 -8.91 8.53
CA PRO A 146 -3.56 -8.46 7.95
C PRO A 146 -4.78 -9.00 8.70
N ARG A 147 -5.71 -8.11 9.07
CA ARG A 147 -7.03 -8.41 9.68
C ARG A 147 -8.06 -7.35 9.25
N SER A 148 -9.35 -7.69 9.30
CA SER A 148 -10.47 -6.82 8.86
C SER A 148 -11.31 -6.22 10.00
N ARG A 149 -10.92 -6.39 11.27
CA ARG A 149 -11.71 -5.93 12.43
C ARG A 149 -11.56 -4.42 12.67
N PRO A 150 -12.61 -3.68 13.08
CA PRO A 150 -12.51 -2.24 13.36
C PRO A 150 -11.42 -1.84 14.37
N ASN A 151 -11.26 -2.62 15.46
CA ASN A 151 -10.19 -2.38 16.43
C ASN A 151 -8.78 -2.56 15.84
N HIS A 152 -8.66 -3.31 14.74
CA HIS A 152 -7.41 -3.51 14.06
C HIS A 152 -6.99 -2.27 13.26
N LEU A 153 -7.93 -1.56 12.64
CA LEU A 153 -7.67 -0.28 11.99
C LEU A 153 -7.07 0.72 12.98
N ARG A 154 -7.63 0.77 14.19
CA ARG A 154 -7.09 1.63 15.26
C ARG A 154 -5.63 1.31 15.55
N LEU A 155 -5.26 0.03 15.70
CA LEU A 155 -3.88 -0.40 15.92
C LEU A 155 -2.95 0.04 14.79
N VAL A 156 -3.38 -0.10 13.53
CA VAL A 156 -2.62 0.34 12.34
C VAL A 156 -2.39 1.86 12.40
N LEU A 157 -3.44 2.64 12.66
CA LEU A 157 -3.34 4.11 12.73
C LEU A 157 -2.47 4.60 13.88
N GLU A 158 -2.57 3.98 15.07
CA GLU A 158 -1.72 4.30 16.23
C GLU A 158 -0.24 3.99 15.94
N THR A 159 0.02 2.88 15.23
CA THR A 159 1.39 2.51 14.84
C THR A 159 1.96 3.49 13.82
N LEU A 160 1.17 3.89 12.82
CA LEU A 160 1.56 4.92 11.84
C LEU A 160 1.80 6.27 12.52
N ALA A 161 0.94 6.66 13.46
CA ALA A 161 1.07 7.92 14.19
C ALA A 161 2.32 8.00 15.07
N GLY A 162 2.82 6.87 15.55
CA GLY A 162 4.06 6.77 16.34
C GLY A 162 5.31 6.51 15.50
N ALA A 163 5.19 6.47 14.18
CA ALA A 163 6.29 6.22 13.27
C ALA A 163 7.23 7.43 13.17
N GLU A 164 8.53 7.20 13.19
CA GLU A 164 9.57 8.24 13.09
C GLU A 164 10.60 7.84 12.04
N CYS A 165 11.05 8.82 11.24
CA CYS A 165 12.12 8.59 10.27
C CYS A 165 13.48 8.46 10.95
N ARG A 166 14.25 7.44 10.57
CA ARG A 166 15.61 7.22 11.08
C ARG A 166 16.45 6.44 10.06
N GLY A 167 17.74 6.76 10.00
CA GLY A 167 18.77 5.98 9.32
C GLY A 167 18.64 5.92 7.80
N GLU A 168 19.40 5.01 7.23
CA GLU A 168 19.42 4.72 5.79
C GLU A 168 18.25 3.81 5.40
N THR A 169 18.08 3.59 4.10
CA THR A 169 17.08 2.66 3.59
C THR A 169 17.74 1.46 2.92
N GLU A 170 17.23 0.26 3.23
CA GLU A 170 17.56 -0.98 2.52
C GLU A 170 16.28 -1.66 2.01
N LEU A 171 15.54 -0.93 1.20
CA LEU A 171 14.23 -1.36 0.69
C LEU A 171 14.27 -2.75 0.06
N GLY A 172 15.32 -3.08 -0.71
CA GLY A 172 15.48 -4.39 -1.32
C GLY A 172 15.54 -5.52 -0.30
N THR A 173 16.36 -5.38 0.74
CA THR A 173 16.52 -6.35 1.84
C THR A 173 15.21 -6.54 2.61
N VAL A 174 14.53 -5.44 2.93
CA VAL A 174 13.25 -5.47 3.65
C VAL A 174 12.16 -6.17 2.82
N LEU A 175 12.05 -5.86 1.54
CA LEU A 175 11.09 -6.51 0.65
C LEU A 175 11.37 -8.01 0.52
N HIS A 176 12.63 -8.44 0.57
CA HIS A 176 12.97 -9.86 0.61
C HIS A 176 12.45 -10.52 1.90
N GLN A 177 12.59 -9.87 3.05
CA GLN A 177 12.05 -10.38 4.32
C GLN A 177 10.52 -10.49 4.31
N LEU A 178 9.82 -9.60 3.59
CA LEU A 178 8.37 -9.64 3.44
C LEU A 178 7.85 -10.93 2.79
N LEU A 179 8.64 -11.63 1.98
CA LEU A 179 8.25 -12.91 1.40
C LEU A 179 7.83 -13.93 2.46
N SER A 180 8.51 -13.92 3.62
CA SER A 180 8.18 -14.81 4.73
C SER A 180 6.88 -14.43 5.45
N LEU A 181 6.50 -13.16 5.40
CA LEU A 181 5.32 -12.59 6.05
C LEU A 181 4.08 -12.65 5.14
N CYS A 182 4.27 -12.59 3.82
CA CYS A 182 3.22 -12.59 2.81
C CYS A 182 3.02 -13.99 2.19
N ARG A 183 2.63 -14.97 3.01
CA ARG A 183 2.49 -16.37 2.57
C ARG A 183 1.20 -16.64 1.78
N LYS A 184 0.13 -15.92 2.06
CA LYS A 184 -1.15 -16.05 1.36
C LYS A 184 -1.22 -14.98 0.26
N ARG A 185 -1.90 -15.29 -0.84
CA ARG A 185 -2.17 -14.33 -1.91
C ARG A 185 -2.75 -13.04 -1.36
N GLY A 186 -2.29 -11.91 -1.86
CA GLY A 186 -2.71 -10.60 -1.40
C GLY A 186 -2.13 -9.47 -2.23
N ILE A 187 -2.26 -8.27 -1.73
CA ILE A 187 -1.73 -7.05 -2.32
C ILE A 187 -0.67 -6.47 -1.40
N VAL A 188 0.50 -6.18 -1.92
CA VAL A 188 1.57 -5.46 -1.22
C VAL A 188 1.62 -4.04 -1.77
N MET A 189 1.36 -3.06 -0.91
CA MET A 189 1.36 -1.64 -1.25
C MET A 189 2.59 -0.98 -0.61
N VAL A 190 3.59 -0.67 -1.40
CA VAL A 190 4.84 -0.04 -0.95
C VAL A 190 4.72 1.48 -1.09
N LEU A 191 4.99 2.20 -0.01
CA LEU A 191 5.02 3.66 0.03
C LEU A 191 6.45 4.09 0.39
N SER A 192 7.22 4.55 -0.59
CA SER A 192 8.63 4.93 -0.46
C SER A 192 9.00 5.95 -1.53
N ASP A 193 10.07 6.70 -1.35
CA ASP A 193 10.65 7.53 -2.42
C ASP A 193 11.49 6.72 -3.40
N CYS A 194 11.76 5.44 -3.08
CA CYS A 194 12.55 4.52 -3.88
C CYS A 194 13.99 4.98 -4.14
N PHE A 195 14.57 5.80 -3.26
CA PHE A 195 15.98 6.09 -3.30
C PHE A 195 16.79 4.85 -2.88
N GLY A 196 17.84 4.55 -3.64
CA GLY A 196 18.71 3.41 -3.37
C GLY A 196 18.96 2.55 -4.61
N ASN A 197 19.28 1.28 -4.38
CA ASN A 197 19.63 0.34 -5.44
C ASN A 197 18.38 -0.18 -6.19
N VAL A 198 18.10 0.40 -7.36
CA VAL A 198 16.96 0.04 -8.22
C VAL A 198 16.98 -1.44 -8.63
N SER A 199 18.17 -2.02 -8.86
CA SER A 199 18.30 -3.42 -9.25
C SER A 199 17.84 -4.37 -8.14
N GLU A 200 18.24 -4.11 -6.90
CA GLU A 200 17.82 -4.88 -5.73
C GLU A 200 16.35 -4.70 -5.41
N LEU A 201 15.83 -3.48 -5.57
CA LEU A 201 14.42 -3.18 -5.45
C LEU A 201 13.60 -4.10 -6.37
N PHE A 202 13.89 -4.10 -7.67
CA PHE A 202 13.12 -4.90 -8.62
C PHE A 202 13.33 -6.40 -8.49
N LYS A 203 14.52 -6.84 -8.08
CA LYS A 203 14.74 -8.25 -7.73
C LYS A 203 13.77 -8.70 -6.63
N SER A 204 13.63 -7.92 -5.58
CA SER A 204 12.76 -8.26 -4.44
C SER A 204 11.27 -8.11 -4.77
N LEU A 205 10.88 -7.08 -5.52
CA LEU A 205 9.50 -6.90 -5.98
C LEU A 205 9.07 -8.02 -6.95
N SER A 206 9.97 -8.48 -7.83
CA SER A 206 9.68 -9.60 -8.75
C SER A 206 9.48 -10.91 -7.98
N MET A 207 10.21 -11.13 -6.89
CA MET A 207 10.02 -12.29 -6.02
C MET A 207 8.66 -12.24 -5.31
N LEU A 208 8.19 -11.08 -4.86
CA LEU A 208 6.83 -10.91 -4.31
C LEU A 208 5.77 -11.25 -5.37
N ARG A 209 5.95 -10.78 -6.61
CA ARG A 209 5.05 -11.14 -7.74
C ARG A 209 5.05 -12.64 -8.00
N ALA A 210 6.22 -13.28 -8.04
CA ALA A 210 6.34 -14.74 -8.20
C ALA A 210 5.66 -15.52 -7.06
N ASN A 211 5.59 -14.94 -5.86
CA ASN A 211 4.88 -15.49 -4.70
C ASN A 211 3.38 -15.11 -4.69
N ASN A 212 2.78 -14.90 -5.85
CA ASN A 212 1.37 -14.58 -6.04
C ASN A 212 0.88 -13.31 -5.29
N GLN A 213 1.79 -12.36 -5.01
CA GLN A 213 1.38 -11.06 -4.50
C GLN A 213 1.14 -10.10 -5.68
N GLU A 214 0.05 -9.36 -5.63
CA GLU A 214 -0.10 -8.14 -6.41
C GLU A 214 0.73 -7.05 -5.78
N VAL A 215 1.47 -6.27 -6.56
CA VAL A 215 2.37 -5.25 -6.03
C VAL A 215 2.01 -3.89 -6.60
N LEU A 216 1.75 -2.94 -5.70
CA LEU A 216 1.56 -1.52 -6.02
C LEU A 216 2.69 -0.72 -5.38
N LEU A 217 3.32 0.13 -6.16
CA LEU A 217 4.40 1.00 -5.73
C LEU A 217 3.93 2.47 -5.79
N PHE A 218 3.64 3.04 -4.63
CA PHE A 218 3.42 4.47 -4.46
C PHE A 218 4.78 5.15 -4.25
N GLN A 219 5.29 5.77 -5.30
CA GLN A 219 6.53 6.50 -5.21
C GLN A 219 6.25 7.93 -4.73
N ILE A 220 6.68 8.26 -3.51
CA ILE A 220 6.46 9.56 -2.89
C ILE A 220 7.59 10.50 -3.29
N ILE A 221 7.27 11.56 -3.99
CA ILE A 221 8.23 12.51 -4.55
C ILE A 221 7.88 13.91 -4.07
N ASP A 222 8.86 14.68 -3.64
CA ASP A 222 8.65 16.09 -3.34
C ASP A 222 8.76 16.96 -4.61
N ASP A 223 8.00 18.05 -4.68
CA ASP A 223 8.03 18.95 -5.83
C ASP A 223 9.41 19.57 -6.07
N ASP A 224 10.19 19.82 -5.01
CA ASP A 224 11.55 20.34 -5.13
C ASP A 224 12.52 19.32 -5.75
N GLU A 225 12.25 18.02 -5.60
CA GLU A 225 13.03 16.96 -6.26
C GLU A 225 12.77 16.94 -7.77
N VAL A 226 11.56 17.28 -8.20
CA VAL A 226 11.17 17.33 -9.62
C VAL A 226 11.65 18.60 -10.29
N ASP A 227 11.45 19.75 -9.62
CA ASP A 227 11.63 21.07 -10.24
C ASP A 227 13.01 21.68 -9.95
N PHE A 228 13.70 21.22 -8.88
CA PHE A 228 14.97 21.75 -8.39
C PHE A 228 14.98 23.29 -8.33
N PRO A 229 14.15 23.92 -7.48
CA PRO A 229 13.89 25.37 -7.53
C PRO A 229 14.98 26.23 -6.88
N PHE A 230 16.08 25.64 -6.46
CA PHE A 230 17.16 26.32 -5.74
C PHE A 230 17.93 27.26 -6.68
N GLN A 231 18.09 28.54 -6.27
CA GLN A 231 18.77 29.57 -7.06
C GLN A 231 20.04 30.09 -6.40
N ASN A 232 20.08 30.12 -5.07
CA ASN A 232 21.20 30.65 -4.30
C ASN A 232 22.10 29.54 -3.79
N ARG A 233 23.35 29.87 -3.46
CA ARG A 233 24.26 28.94 -2.80
C ARG A 233 23.57 28.26 -1.62
N THR A 234 23.45 26.95 -1.71
CA THR A 234 22.66 26.14 -0.77
C THR A 234 23.55 25.09 -0.13
N LEU A 235 23.41 24.95 1.19
CA LEU A 235 24.02 23.86 1.93
C LEU A 235 23.06 22.67 1.94
N PHE A 236 23.34 21.66 1.12
CA PHE A 236 22.63 20.39 1.16
C PHE A 236 23.19 19.52 2.27
N ARG A 237 22.32 18.97 3.09
CA ARG A 237 22.66 18.02 4.16
C ARG A 237 22.04 16.69 3.84
N SER A 238 22.82 15.63 3.99
CA SER A 238 22.25 14.27 3.89
C SER A 238 21.28 14.05 5.06
N LEU A 239 20.11 13.50 4.73
CA LEU A 239 19.09 13.11 5.72
C LEU A 239 19.35 11.69 6.26
N GLU A 240 20.20 10.93 5.60
CA GLU A 240 20.57 9.57 5.97
C GLU A 240 21.91 9.52 6.69
N LEU A 241 22.92 10.23 6.16
CA LEU A 241 24.29 10.30 6.70
C LEU A 241 24.52 11.66 7.34
N THR A 242 24.34 11.78 8.64
CA THR A 242 24.32 13.04 9.40
C THR A 242 25.58 13.91 9.25
N GLU A 243 26.72 13.32 8.87
CA GLU A 243 27.99 14.05 8.71
C GLU A 243 28.23 14.58 7.30
N GLN A 244 27.43 14.18 6.31
CA GLN A 244 27.62 14.62 4.93
C GLN A 244 26.87 15.91 4.64
N GLN A 245 27.65 16.94 4.32
CA GLN A 245 27.14 18.24 3.90
C GLN A 245 27.89 18.70 2.65
N LEU A 246 27.14 19.28 1.73
CA LEU A 246 27.69 19.77 0.48
C LEU A 246 27.18 21.19 0.21
N LEU A 247 28.12 22.15 0.23
CA LEU A 247 27.82 23.53 -0.18
C LEU A 247 28.05 23.66 -1.68
N VAL A 248 26.98 23.90 -2.41
CA VAL A 248 27.03 23.97 -3.88
C VAL A 248 26.31 25.20 -4.43
N ASP A 249 26.71 25.56 -5.64
CA ASP A 249 25.92 26.44 -6.49
C ASP A 249 24.87 25.63 -7.23
N PRO A 250 23.58 25.74 -6.87
CA PRO A 250 22.52 24.94 -7.47
C PRO A 250 22.36 25.17 -8.96
N VAL A 251 22.65 26.38 -9.45
CA VAL A 251 22.49 26.72 -10.87
C VAL A 251 23.38 25.85 -11.74
N SER A 252 24.63 25.63 -11.32
CA SER A 252 25.59 24.79 -12.05
C SER A 252 25.23 23.30 -12.01
N LEU A 253 24.54 22.86 -10.95
CA LEU A 253 24.16 21.44 -10.76
C LEU A 253 22.81 21.09 -11.38
N ARG A 254 21.93 22.06 -11.58
CA ARG A 254 20.53 21.86 -11.95
C ARG A 254 20.37 20.89 -13.14
N GLU A 255 21.06 21.14 -14.23
CA GLU A 255 20.92 20.32 -15.43
C GLU A 255 21.35 18.88 -15.21
N SER A 256 22.48 18.67 -14.54
CA SER A 256 22.99 17.33 -14.25
C SER A 256 22.11 16.57 -13.26
N TYR A 257 21.55 17.29 -12.26
CA TYR A 257 20.61 16.73 -11.31
C TYR A 257 19.31 16.27 -11.98
N LEU A 258 18.68 17.17 -12.74
CA LEU A 258 17.41 16.86 -13.43
C LEU A 258 17.57 15.71 -14.42
N ARG A 259 18.71 15.62 -15.10
CA ARG A 259 19.01 14.48 -16.00
C ARG A 259 19.11 13.17 -15.21
N LYS A 260 19.84 13.15 -14.09
CA LYS A 260 19.95 11.96 -13.23
C LYS A 260 18.62 11.57 -12.62
N PHE A 261 17.85 12.55 -12.18
CA PHE A 261 16.51 12.33 -11.64
C PHE A 261 15.58 11.71 -12.69
N ALA A 262 15.56 12.25 -13.92
CA ALA A 262 14.77 11.70 -15.03
C ALA A 262 15.18 10.25 -15.34
N MET A 263 16.49 9.95 -15.43
CA MET A 263 16.97 8.58 -15.64
C MET A 263 16.54 7.63 -14.51
N HIS A 264 16.56 8.11 -13.27
CA HIS A 264 16.08 7.32 -12.13
C HIS A 264 14.58 7.01 -12.25
N GLN A 265 13.76 8.03 -12.59
CA GLN A 265 12.33 7.85 -12.82
C GLN A 265 12.04 6.88 -13.97
N GLU A 266 12.75 6.99 -15.10
CA GLU A 266 12.65 6.06 -16.22
C GLU A 266 13.02 4.63 -15.82
N SER A 267 14.05 4.45 -14.99
CA SER A 267 14.45 3.14 -14.47
C SER A 267 13.36 2.53 -13.58
N ILE A 268 12.74 3.33 -12.69
CA ILE A 268 11.62 2.86 -11.85
C ILE A 268 10.43 2.49 -12.72
N GLN A 269 10.01 3.36 -13.64
CA GLN A 269 8.89 3.11 -14.54
C GLN A 269 9.10 1.87 -15.39
N GLY A 270 10.30 1.76 -16.00
CA GLY A 270 10.68 0.62 -16.82
C GLY A 270 10.68 -0.69 -16.04
N GLY A 271 11.27 -0.68 -14.85
CA GLY A 271 11.29 -1.84 -13.96
C GLY A 271 9.90 -2.26 -13.50
N CYS A 272 9.03 -1.32 -13.17
CA CYS A 272 7.63 -1.60 -12.83
C CYS A 272 6.89 -2.27 -13.99
N LYS A 273 7.02 -1.72 -15.19
CA LYS A 273 6.40 -2.27 -16.40
C LYS A 273 6.88 -3.70 -16.71
N GLN A 274 8.20 -3.94 -16.64
CA GLN A 274 8.78 -5.26 -16.87
C GLN A 274 8.30 -6.33 -15.88
N ASN A 275 8.10 -5.94 -14.61
CA ASN A 275 7.70 -6.86 -13.56
C ASN A 275 6.19 -6.89 -13.29
N ARG A 276 5.36 -6.22 -14.10
CA ARG A 276 3.90 -6.10 -13.94
C ARG A 276 3.55 -5.56 -12.55
N ILE A 277 4.20 -4.49 -12.14
CA ILE A 277 3.99 -3.77 -10.89
C ILE A 277 3.23 -2.49 -11.22
N ASP A 278 2.17 -2.20 -10.47
CA ASP A 278 1.44 -0.96 -10.62
C ASP A 278 2.22 0.19 -9.97
N TRP A 279 2.75 1.07 -10.79
CA TRP A 279 3.49 2.23 -10.35
C TRP A 279 2.60 3.46 -10.31
N ILE A 280 2.54 4.11 -9.18
CA ILE A 280 1.76 5.32 -8.90
C ILE A 280 2.73 6.37 -8.34
N PRO A 281 3.33 7.22 -9.20
CA PRO A 281 4.11 8.35 -8.71
C PRO A 281 3.16 9.36 -8.08
N VAL A 282 3.52 9.88 -6.91
CA VAL A 282 2.71 10.78 -6.10
C VAL A 282 3.56 11.93 -5.63
N ARG A 283 3.11 13.15 -5.89
CA ARG A 283 3.76 14.36 -5.37
C ARG A 283 3.22 14.73 -4.00
N THR A 284 4.06 15.25 -3.13
CA THR A 284 3.65 15.68 -1.76
C THR A 284 2.63 16.83 -1.78
N SER A 285 2.52 17.56 -2.89
CA SER A 285 1.49 18.57 -3.12
C SER A 285 0.13 18.03 -3.59
N GLU A 286 0.07 16.75 -4.02
CA GLU A 286 -1.17 16.18 -4.53
C GLU A 286 -2.19 15.89 -3.42
N ALA A 287 -3.46 16.11 -3.72
CA ALA A 287 -4.55 15.75 -2.81
C ALA A 287 -4.68 14.22 -2.69
N PHE A 288 -4.78 13.69 -1.48
CA PHE A 288 -4.96 12.25 -1.24
C PHE A 288 -6.15 11.66 -2.00
N SER A 289 -7.24 12.43 -2.14
CA SER A 289 -8.42 12.00 -2.90
C SER A 289 -8.12 11.71 -4.37
N SER A 290 -7.22 12.46 -5.01
CA SER A 290 -6.79 12.23 -6.39
C SER A 290 -6.01 10.93 -6.51
N VAL A 291 -5.08 10.69 -5.59
CA VAL A 291 -4.28 9.45 -5.54
C VAL A 291 -5.16 8.24 -5.31
N LEU A 292 -6.11 8.33 -4.37
CA LEU A 292 -7.07 7.26 -4.10
C LEU A 292 -7.98 6.99 -5.29
N ALA A 293 -8.45 8.03 -5.98
CA ALA A 293 -9.25 7.87 -7.20
C ALA A 293 -8.47 7.12 -8.29
N THR A 294 -7.18 7.45 -8.47
CA THR A 294 -6.29 6.76 -9.40
C THR A 294 -6.13 5.27 -9.03
N TYR A 295 -5.94 4.98 -7.74
CA TYR A 295 -5.86 3.61 -7.22
C TYR A 295 -7.14 2.82 -7.51
N ILE A 296 -8.31 3.39 -7.15
CA ILE A 296 -9.62 2.75 -7.35
C ILE A 296 -9.89 2.50 -8.84
N ALA A 297 -9.62 3.49 -9.71
CA ALA A 297 -9.81 3.34 -11.15
C ALA A 297 -8.96 2.20 -11.74
N ARG A 298 -7.71 2.05 -11.30
CA ARG A 298 -6.85 0.94 -11.75
C ARG A 298 -7.35 -0.41 -11.27
N ARG A 299 -7.81 -0.48 -10.01
CA ARG A 299 -8.34 -1.73 -9.45
C ARG A 299 -9.64 -2.18 -10.14
N GLY A 300 -10.47 -1.25 -10.60
CA GLY A 300 -11.69 -1.55 -11.36
C GLY A 300 -11.44 -2.07 -12.78
N GLN A 301 -10.21 -1.94 -13.30
CA GLN A 301 -9.82 -2.40 -14.64
C GLN A 301 -9.06 -3.74 -14.61
N ALA A 302 -8.61 -4.21 -13.46
CA ALA A 302 -7.86 -5.45 -13.25
C ALA A 302 -8.78 -6.63 -12.93
#